data_73cfb491b6fec7a8582d8fa3f2fe3e8b
#
_entry.id   73cfb491b6fec7a8582d8fa3f2fe3e8b
#
_cell.length_a   1.000
_cell.length_b   1.000
_cell.length_c   1.000
_cell.angle_alpha   90.00
_cell.angle_beta   90.00
_cell.angle_gamma   90.00
#
_symmetry.space_group_name_H-M   'P 1'
#
loop_
_entity.id
_entity.type
_entity.pdbx_description
1 polymer ?
#
loop_
_entity_poly.entity_id
_entity_poly.type
_entity_poly.pdbx_seq_one_letter_code
_entity_poly.pdbx_strand_id
1 'polypeptide(L)'
;MSLDQDFGPEIPMVGSDHIYGGRAAAEIILKNKCRKVLHITGVAPNVAANDRHAIFESILAEHGVEIVDLMMEWNKFDHQAYWDAAREAIRKCDGIDGVFAADQPALCYMHLAMEAGKRVPEDLKVVAYDGMDITRLCYPQVTSIDQNIRFLADTCASTVIKLIDGSERVPHKQIMSVEVHQGKTTNPVVLDGNF
;
A
#
# COMPACT_ATOMS: atom_id res chain seq x y z
N MET A 1 3.20 -23.96 3.23
CA MET A 1 3.38 -22.57 3.64
C MET A 1 2.52 -21.68 2.75
N SER A 2 1.98 -20.64 3.29
CA SER A 2 1.26 -19.57 2.56
C SER A 2 1.99 -18.23 2.68
N LEU A 3 1.70 -17.32 1.75
CA LEU A 3 2.17 -15.94 1.77
C LEU A 3 0.97 -15.01 1.97
N ASP A 4 1.05 -14.15 2.98
CA ASP A 4 0.04 -13.14 3.35
C ASP A 4 -1.39 -13.68 3.59
N GLN A 5 -1.58 -14.99 3.61
CA GLN A 5 -2.91 -15.58 3.83
C GLN A 5 -2.86 -16.69 4.87
N ASP A 6 -3.68 -16.56 5.91
CA ASP A 6 -3.81 -17.55 6.97
C ASP A 6 -4.83 -18.64 6.58
N PHE A 7 -4.35 -19.85 6.35
CA PHE A 7 -5.18 -21.03 6.09
C PHE A 7 -5.36 -21.94 7.31
N GLY A 8 -5.08 -21.44 8.50
CA GLY A 8 -5.21 -22.18 9.76
C GLY A 8 -3.90 -22.82 10.24
N PRO A 9 -3.90 -23.39 11.46
CA PRO A 9 -2.70 -23.73 12.21
C PRO A 9 -1.79 -24.77 11.55
N GLU A 10 -2.30 -25.56 10.64
CA GLU A 10 -1.53 -26.59 9.93
C GLU A 10 -0.67 -26.06 8.79
N ILE A 11 -0.94 -24.82 8.35
CA ILE A 11 -0.22 -24.20 7.23
C ILE A 11 0.54 -22.97 7.72
N PRO A 12 1.87 -23.06 7.91
CA PRO A 12 2.69 -21.91 8.28
C PRO A 12 2.51 -20.75 7.30
N MET A 13 2.40 -19.55 7.84
CA MET A 13 2.25 -18.31 7.08
C MET A 13 3.46 -17.40 7.29
N VAL A 14 3.96 -16.82 6.22
CA VAL A 14 4.87 -15.67 6.20
C VAL A 14 4.12 -14.50 5.58
N GLY A 15 4.19 -13.32 6.17
CA GLY A 15 3.50 -12.14 5.64
C GLY A 15 4.04 -10.84 6.18
N SER A 16 3.58 -9.73 5.62
CA SER A 16 3.92 -8.38 6.05
C SER A 16 2.93 -7.87 7.11
N ASP A 17 3.36 -6.91 7.94
CA ASP A 17 2.46 -6.21 8.87
C ASP A 17 1.58 -5.20 8.13
N HIS A 18 0.53 -5.71 7.50
CA HIS A 18 -0.40 -4.92 6.72
C HIS A 18 -1.24 -3.97 7.57
N ILE A 19 -1.49 -4.30 8.83
CA ILE A 19 -2.20 -3.42 9.78
C ILE A 19 -1.36 -2.19 10.08
N TYR A 20 -0.09 -2.39 10.44
CA TYR A 20 0.82 -1.26 10.65
C TYR A 20 1.00 -0.44 9.37
N GLY A 21 1.14 -1.09 8.22
CA GLY A 21 1.31 -0.40 6.94
C GLY A 21 0.12 0.47 6.54
N GLY A 22 -1.12 -0.02 6.71
CA GLY A 22 -2.34 0.76 6.49
C GLY A 22 -2.47 1.94 7.45
N ARG A 23 -2.10 1.72 8.72
CA ARG A 23 -2.07 2.77 9.75
C ARG A 23 -1.05 3.85 9.42
N ALA A 24 0.18 3.48 9.06
CA ALA A 24 1.23 4.42 8.68
C ALA A 24 0.81 5.28 7.47
N ALA A 25 0.18 4.67 6.46
CA ALA A 25 -0.35 5.40 5.32
C ALA A 25 -1.43 6.41 5.73
N ALA A 26 -2.38 6.02 6.58
CA ALA A 26 -3.42 6.92 7.09
C ALA A 26 -2.83 8.09 7.87
N GLU A 27 -1.85 7.82 8.73
CA GLU A 27 -1.17 8.86 9.52
C GLU A 27 -0.43 9.87 8.64
N ILE A 28 0.25 9.40 7.59
CA ILE A 28 0.91 10.27 6.61
C ILE A 28 -0.13 11.18 5.93
N ILE A 29 -1.25 10.64 5.49
CA ILE A 29 -2.36 11.39 4.88
C ILE A 29 -2.91 12.45 5.82
N LEU A 30 -3.18 12.10 7.08
CA LEU A 30 -3.71 13.02 8.09
C LEU A 30 -2.73 14.15 8.43
N LYS A 31 -1.46 13.81 8.67
CA LYS A 31 -0.41 14.81 8.97
C LYS A 31 -0.13 15.74 7.79
N ASN A 32 -0.40 15.28 6.58
CA ASN A 32 -0.38 16.10 5.36
C ASN A 32 -1.69 16.86 5.11
N LYS A 33 -2.67 16.78 6.02
CA LYS A 33 -3.94 17.52 6.01
C LYS A 33 -4.79 17.28 4.77
N CYS A 34 -4.73 16.09 4.19
CA CYS A 34 -5.61 15.71 3.11
C CYS A 34 -7.05 15.64 3.61
N ARG A 35 -7.99 16.05 2.79
CA ARG A 35 -9.42 16.09 3.10
C ARG A 35 -10.25 15.16 2.23
N LYS A 36 -9.77 14.85 1.04
CA LYS A 36 -10.43 13.95 0.09
C LYS A 36 -9.40 13.04 -0.56
N VAL A 37 -9.47 11.78 -0.24
CA VAL A 37 -8.46 10.78 -0.61
C VAL A 37 -9.03 9.78 -1.58
N LEU A 38 -8.34 9.58 -2.69
CA LEU A 38 -8.58 8.46 -3.59
C LEU A 38 -7.85 7.23 -3.04
N HIS A 39 -8.61 6.19 -2.75
CA HIS A 39 -8.09 4.90 -2.35
C HIS A 39 -8.26 3.91 -3.50
N ILE A 40 -7.16 3.54 -4.15
CA ILE A 40 -7.20 2.57 -5.25
C ILE A 40 -6.88 1.19 -4.66
N THR A 41 -7.86 0.33 -4.68
CA THR A 41 -7.79 -1.02 -4.09
C THR A 41 -8.15 -2.08 -5.13
N GLY A 42 -7.73 -3.32 -4.91
CA GLY A 42 -8.14 -4.46 -5.71
C GLY A 42 -9.22 -5.27 -5.00
N VAL A 43 -10.13 -5.85 -5.77
CA VAL A 43 -11.02 -6.90 -5.26
C VAL A 43 -10.17 -8.15 -5.07
N ALA A 44 -9.51 -8.26 -3.93
CA ALA A 44 -8.74 -9.44 -3.61
C ALA A 44 -9.55 -10.32 -2.64
N PRO A 45 -9.58 -11.63 -2.87
CA PRO A 45 -9.98 -12.56 -1.83
C PRO A 45 -8.93 -12.64 -0.69
N ASN A 46 -7.90 -11.79 -0.73
CA ASN A 46 -6.77 -11.81 0.16
C ASN A 46 -7.09 -11.02 1.43
N VAL A 47 -7.13 -11.72 2.56
CA VAL A 47 -7.40 -11.16 3.90
C VAL A 47 -6.40 -10.07 4.29
N ALA A 48 -5.13 -10.23 3.95
CA ALA A 48 -4.08 -9.27 4.31
C ALA A 48 -4.24 -7.91 3.63
N ALA A 49 -4.64 -7.89 2.36
CA ALA A 49 -4.99 -6.65 1.68
C ALA A 49 -6.24 -6.00 2.31
N ASN A 50 -7.23 -6.81 2.72
CA ASN A 50 -8.43 -6.32 3.38
C ASN A 50 -8.11 -5.65 4.73
N ASP A 51 -7.21 -6.22 5.54
CA ASP A 51 -6.81 -5.65 6.83
C ASP A 51 -6.14 -4.28 6.64
N ARG A 52 -5.25 -4.14 5.64
CA ARG A 52 -4.62 -2.87 5.30
C ARG A 52 -5.64 -1.80 4.91
N HIS A 53 -6.60 -2.17 4.05
CA HIS A 53 -7.64 -1.26 3.59
C HIS A 53 -8.58 -0.88 4.74
N ALA A 54 -9.06 -1.85 5.49
CA ALA A 54 -9.98 -1.61 6.59
C ALA A 54 -9.42 -0.67 7.66
N ILE A 55 -8.16 -0.85 8.07
CA ILE A 55 -7.53 0.03 9.07
C ILE A 55 -7.29 1.43 8.51
N PHE A 56 -6.85 1.54 7.24
CA PHE A 56 -6.67 2.83 6.57
C PHE A 56 -7.97 3.63 6.53
N GLU A 57 -9.03 3.02 6.04
CA GLU A 57 -10.36 3.64 5.90
C GLU A 57 -10.95 4.01 7.27
N SER A 58 -10.86 3.11 8.26
CA SER A 58 -11.36 3.38 9.62
C SER A 58 -10.72 4.63 10.22
N ILE A 59 -9.39 4.74 10.16
CA ILE A 59 -8.67 5.88 10.72
C ILE A 59 -9.06 7.18 10.00
N LEU A 60 -9.13 7.18 8.68
CA LEU A 60 -9.49 8.39 7.93
C LEU A 60 -10.94 8.81 8.20
N ALA A 61 -11.86 7.85 8.28
CA ALA A 61 -13.27 8.12 8.58
C ALA A 61 -13.45 8.73 9.99
N GLU A 62 -12.74 8.23 10.99
CA GLU A 62 -12.73 8.79 12.36
C GLU A 62 -12.27 10.26 12.40
N HIS A 63 -11.44 10.66 11.44
CA HIS A 63 -10.94 12.05 11.34
C HIS A 63 -11.70 12.89 10.31
N GLY A 64 -12.81 12.38 9.75
CA GLY A 64 -13.68 13.12 8.84
C GLY A 64 -13.08 13.37 7.47
N VAL A 65 -12.12 12.55 7.03
CA VAL A 65 -11.56 12.59 5.68
C VAL A 65 -12.51 11.87 4.73
N GLU A 66 -12.85 12.49 3.61
CA GLU A 66 -13.65 11.86 2.56
C GLU A 66 -12.81 10.84 1.79
N ILE A 67 -13.30 9.63 1.67
CA ILE A 67 -12.64 8.55 0.92
C ILE A 67 -13.44 8.27 -0.35
N VAL A 68 -12.74 8.21 -1.46
CA VAL A 68 -13.27 7.79 -2.75
C VAL A 68 -12.59 6.48 -3.12
N ASP A 69 -13.34 5.38 -3.06
CA ASP A 69 -12.82 4.06 -3.39
C ASP A 69 -12.92 3.80 -4.89
N LEU A 70 -11.80 3.39 -5.46
CA LEU A 70 -11.70 2.88 -6.80
C LEU A 70 -11.27 1.43 -6.76
N MET A 71 -12.23 0.53 -7.01
CA MET A 71 -11.97 -0.91 -7.00
C MET A 71 -11.52 -1.38 -8.37
N MET A 72 -10.34 -2.01 -8.42
CA MET A 72 -9.78 -2.63 -9.62
C MET A 72 -9.95 -4.15 -9.58
N GLU A 73 -10.18 -4.76 -10.74
CA GLU A 73 -10.18 -6.22 -10.86
C GLU A 73 -8.75 -6.76 -10.70
N TRP A 74 -8.48 -7.51 -9.63
CA TRP A 74 -7.16 -8.01 -9.27
C TRP A 74 -6.51 -8.95 -10.30
N ASN A 75 -7.30 -9.65 -11.11
CA ASN A 75 -6.78 -10.68 -12.03
C ASN A 75 -6.25 -10.14 -13.37
N LYS A 76 -6.28 -8.83 -13.57
CA LYS A 76 -5.76 -8.21 -14.78
C LYS A 76 -4.42 -7.55 -14.46
N PHE A 77 -3.33 -8.30 -14.53
CA PHE A 77 -1.96 -7.75 -14.56
C PHE A 77 -1.69 -6.98 -15.86
N ASP A 78 -2.69 -6.30 -16.35
CA ASP A 78 -2.60 -5.45 -17.52
C ASP A 78 -2.26 -4.04 -17.06
N HIS A 79 -1.06 -3.58 -17.37
CA HIS A 79 -0.63 -2.22 -17.07
C HIS A 79 -1.61 -1.17 -17.62
N GLN A 80 -2.32 -1.48 -18.71
CA GLN A 80 -3.34 -0.62 -19.28
C GLN A 80 -4.50 -0.40 -18.31
N ALA A 81 -4.88 -1.41 -17.52
CA ALA A 81 -5.95 -1.29 -16.53
C ALA A 81 -5.64 -0.24 -15.45
N TYR A 82 -4.37 -0.08 -15.05
CA TYR A 82 -3.97 0.97 -14.09
C TYR A 82 -4.14 2.38 -14.69
N TRP A 83 -3.77 2.55 -15.96
CA TRP A 83 -3.95 3.81 -16.66
C TRP A 83 -5.42 4.16 -16.87
N ASP A 84 -6.24 3.17 -17.21
CA ASP A 84 -7.68 3.37 -17.44
C ASP A 84 -8.41 3.71 -16.14
N ALA A 85 -8.08 3.04 -15.05
CA ALA A 85 -8.58 3.36 -13.71
C ALA A 85 -8.19 4.77 -13.28
N ALA A 86 -6.93 5.16 -13.47
CA ALA A 86 -6.44 6.48 -13.16
C ALA A 86 -7.15 7.58 -13.98
N ARG A 87 -7.34 7.37 -15.30
CA ARG A 87 -8.10 8.28 -16.18
C ARG A 87 -9.55 8.43 -15.73
N GLU A 88 -10.17 7.32 -15.36
CA GLU A 88 -11.55 7.32 -14.88
C GLU A 88 -11.67 8.11 -13.58
N ALA A 89 -10.75 7.91 -12.63
CA ALA A 89 -10.72 8.63 -11.37
C ALA A 89 -10.54 10.14 -11.58
N ILE A 90 -9.60 10.56 -12.42
CA ILE A 90 -9.38 11.98 -12.73
C ILE A 90 -10.61 12.63 -13.36
N ARG A 91 -11.32 11.88 -14.21
CA ARG A 91 -12.51 12.40 -14.90
C ARG A 91 -13.74 12.49 -13.97
N LYS A 92 -13.88 11.56 -13.01
CA LYS A 92 -15.09 11.43 -12.19
C LYS A 92 -14.97 12.03 -10.79
N CYS A 93 -13.75 12.22 -10.29
CA CYS A 93 -13.52 12.56 -8.90
C CYS A 93 -12.80 13.90 -8.78
N ASP A 94 -13.57 14.97 -8.58
CA ASP A 94 -13.01 16.29 -8.31
C ASP A 94 -12.53 16.40 -6.85
N GLY A 95 -11.57 17.30 -6.63
CA GLY A 95 -11.14 17.72 -5.30
C GLY A 95 -10.23 16.71 -4.58
N ILE A 96 -9.77 15.64 -5.23
CA ILE A 96 -8.79 14.70 -4.64
C ILE A 96 -7.50 15.45 -4.32
N ASP A 97 -7.08 15.41 -3.04
CA ASP A 97 -5.84 15.99 -2.53
C ASP A 97 -4.89 14.96 -1.88
N GLY A 98 -5.34 13.70 -1.76
CA GLY A 98 -4.53 12.57 -1.33
C GLY A 98 -4.81 11.32 -2.15
N VAL A 99 -3.80 10.44 -2.29
CA VAL A 99 -3.93 9.11 -2.91
C VAL A 99 -3.23 8.08 -2.07
N PHE A 100 -3.89 6.92 -1.90
CA PHE A 100 -3.28 5.72 -1.38
C PHE A 100 -3.58 4.53 -2.29
N ALA A 101 -2.55 3.82 -2.74
CA ALA A 101 -2.67 2.66 -3.63
C ALA A 101 -1.39 1.81 -3.60
N ALA A 102 -1.41 0.63 -4.24
CA ALA A 102 -0.19 -0.07 -4.61
C ALA A 102 0.68 0.81 -5.53
N ASP A 103 1.98 0.52 -5.63
CA ASP A 103 2.96 1.38 -6.30
C ASP A 103 2.56 1.78 -7.73
N GLN A 104 2.19 0.81 -8.57
CA GLN A 104 1.91 1.10 -9.98
C GLN A 104 0.64 1.95 -10.19
N PRO A 105 -0.53 1.63 -9.62
CA PRO A 105 -1.70 2.47 -9.77
C PRO A 105 -1.51 3.86 -9.13
N ALA A 106 -0.77 3.98 -8.02
CA ALA A 106 -0.42 5.28 -7.43
C ALA A 106 0.39 6.14 -8.41
N LEU A 107 1.38 5.55 -9.07
CA LEU A 107 2.21 6.22 -10.07
C LEU A 107 1.39 6.64 -11.30
N CYS A 108 0.53 5.77 -11.83
CA CYS A 108 -0.32 6.11 -12.97
C CYS A 108 -1.23 7.31 -12.66
N TYR A 109 -1.86 7.32 -11.49
CA TYR A 109 -2.70 8.44 -11.08
C TYR A 109 -1.88 9.71 -10.89
N MET A 110 -0.72 9.63 -10.21
CA MET A 110 0.17 10.78 -10.02
C MET A 110 0.57 11.43 -11.35
N HIS A 111 1.01 10.64 -12.31
CA HIS A 111 1.40 11.15 -13.61
C HIS A 111 0.27 11.87 -14.34
N LEU A 112 -0.91 11.28 -14.40
CA LEU A 112 -2.07 11.91 -15.05
C LEU A 112 -2.54 13.16 -14.31
N ALA A 113 -2.47 13.17 -12.97
CA ALA A 113 -2.78 14.34 -12.17
C ALA A 113 -1.80 15.51 -12.44
N MET A 114 -0.51 15.19 -12.57
CA MET A 114 0.52 16.19 -12.94
C MET A 114 0.32 16.70 -14.38
N GLU A 115 -0.02 15.83 -15.34
CA GLU A 115 -0.38 16.23 -16.69
C GLU A 115 -1.62 17.15 -16.71
N ALA A 116 -2.56 16.93 -15.79
CA ALA A 116 -3.72 17.81 -15.59
C ALA A 116 -3.40 19.09 -14.80
N GLY A 117 -2.13 19.35 -14.48
CA GLY A 117 -1.65 20.57 -13.85
C GLY A 117 -1.58 20.56 -12.32
N LYS A 118 -1.84 19.42 -11.66
CA LYS A 118 -1.64 19.32 -10.19
C LYS A 118 -0.16 19.29 -9.85
N ARG A 119 0.21 20.03 -8.81
CA ARG A 119 1.56 20.00 -8.24
C ARG A 119 1.62 18.94 -7.14
N VAL A 120 2.70 18.20 -7.11
CA VAL A 120 2.97 17.17 -6.11
C VAL A 120 4.23 17.58 -5.34
N PRO A 121 4.19 17.77 -4.02
CA PRO A 121 3.10 17.41 -3.09
C PRO A 121 2.09 18.54 -2.79
N GLU A 122 2.19 19.74 -3.39
CA GLU A 122 1.42 20.91 -2.98
C GLU A 122 -0.09 20.68 -3.09
N ASP A 123 -0.55 20.27 -4.28
CA ASP A 123 -1.98 20.10 -4.59
C ASP A 123 -2.44 18.64 -4.42
N LEU A 124 -1.52 17.67 -4.49
CA LEU A 124 -1.79 16.25 -4.38
C LEU A 124 -0.67 15.55 -3.60
N LYS A 125 -1.03 14.81 -2.55
CA LYS A 125 -0.12 13.93 -1.81
C LYS A 125 -0.32 12.49 -2.30
N VAL A 126 0.77 11.77 -2.49
CA VAL A 126 0.72 10.37 -2.94
C VAL A 126 1.49 9.49 -1.97
N VAL A 127 0.80 8.49 -1.44
CA VAL A 127 1.37 7.41 -0.64
C VAL A 127 1.17 6.12 -1.39
N ALA A 128 2.25 5.40 -1.64
CA ALA A 128 2.21 4.10 -2.30
C ALA A 128 2.42 2.95 -1.29
N TYR A 129 2.16 1.74 -1.72
CA TYR A 129 2.38 0.53 -0.96
C TYR A 129 3.05 -0.51 -1.85
N ASP A 130 4.00 -1.22 -1.32
CA ASP A 130 4.85 -2.32 -1.72
C ASP A 130 6.33 -1.94 -1.65
N GLY A 131 6.72 -0.69 -1.95
CA GLY A 131 8.09 -0.18 -1.84
C GLY A 131 9.01 -0.66 -2.95
N MET A 132 8.47 -0.94 -4.13
CA MET A 132 9.27 -1.35 -5.30
C MET A 132 10.20 -0.24 -5.78
N ASP A 133 11.31 -0.60 -6.42
CA ASP A 133 12.32 0.35 -6.92
C ASP A 133 11.76 1.48 -7.77
N ILE A 134 10.65 1.25 -8.47
CA ILE A 134 10.01 2.25 -9.31
C ILE A 134 9.58 3.50 -8.53
N THR A 135 9.24 3.37 -7.25
CA THR A 135 8.86 4.51 -6.38
C THR A 135 10.06 5.41 -6.07
N ARG A 136 11.26 4.84 -6.10
CA ARG A 136 12.53 5.55 -5.86
C ARG A 136 13.15 6.10 -7.15
N LEU A 137 12.83 5.48 -8.29
CA LEU A 137 13.38 5.85 -9.60
C LEU A 137 12.52 6.87 -10.36
N CYS A 138 11.26 7.05 -9.96
CA CYS A 138 10.38 8.06 -10.57
C CYS A 138 10.65 9.48 -10.05
N TYR A 139 10.08 10.47 -10.71
CA TYR A 139 10.14 11.86 -10.28
C TYR A 139 8.74 12.50 -10.26
N PRO A 140 8.35 13.10 -9.12
CA PRO A 140 9.02 13.08 -7.82
C PRO A 140 9.07 11.67 -7.23
N GLN A 141 10.08 11.37 -6.41
CA GLN A 141 10.15 10.09 -5.69
C GLN A 141 8.93 9.91 -4.79
N VAL A 142 8.28 8.75 -4.87
CA VAL A 142 7.03 8.51 -4.15
C VAL A 142 7.31 8.07 -2.70
N THR A 143 6.57 8.66 -1.76
CA THR A 143 6.50 8.17 -0.38
C THR A 143 5.78 6.82 -0.39
N SER A 144 6.43 5.77 0.10
CA SER A 144 5.90 4.41 0.01
C SER A 144 6.06 3.65 1.32
N ILE A 145 5.09 2.77 1.60
CA ILE A 145 5.20 1.74 2.63
C ILE A 145 5.93 0.55 2.00
N ASP A 146 7.15 0.30 2.45
CA ASP A 146 8.03 -0.74 1.92
C ASP A 146 7.82 -2.05 2.68
N GLN A 147 7.42 -3.09 1.98
CA GLN A 147 7.25 -4.44 2.53
C GLN A 147 8.58 -5.19 2.69
N ASN A 148 9.69 -4.63 2.26
CA ASN A 148 10.98 -5.30 2.21
C ASN A 148 10.88 -6.68 1.51
N ILE A 149 10.42 -6.67 0.27
CA ILE A 149 10.07 -7.87 -0.51
C ILE A 149 11.23 -8.87 -0.55
N ARG A 150 12.48 -8.39 -0.57
CA ARG A 150 13.65 -9.28 -0.56
C ARG A 150 13.73 -10.07 0.74
N PHE A 151 13.61 -9.40 1.88
CA PHE A 151 13.62 -10.08 3.19
C PHE A 151 12.44 -11.03 3.36
N LEU A 152 11.26 -10.63 2.87
CA LEU A 152 10.07 -11.47 2.83
C LEU A 152 10.31 -12.75 2.01
N ALA A 153 10.91 -12.62 0.81
CA ALA A 153 11.25 -13.74 -0.06
C ALA A 153 12.28 -14.69 0.59
N ASP A 154 13.32 -14.15 1.21
CA ASP A 154 14.35 -14.93 1.91
C ASP A 154 13.74 -15.71 3.09
N THR A 155 12.81 -15.09 3.82
CA THR A 155 12.09 -15.74 4.92
C THR A 155 11.18 -16.86 4.40
N CYS A 156 10.48 -16.63 3.29
CA CYS A 156 9.67 -17.65 2.62
C CYS A 156 10.51 -18.85 2.20
N ALA A 157 11.63 -18.60 1.50
CA ALA A 157 12.52 -19.67 1.03
C ALA A 157 13.10 -20.47 2.21
N SER A 158 13.58 -19.82 3.25
CA SER A 158 14.09 -20.46 4.46
C SER A 158 13.01 -21.30 5.14
N THR A 159 11.79 -20.79 5.25
CA THR A 159 10.65 -21.49 5.84
C THR A 159 10.31 -22.76 5.07
N VAL A 160 10.28 -22.70 3.73
CA VAL A 160 10.01 -23.86 2.88
C VAL A 160 11.09 -24.93 3.04
N ILE A 161 12.38 -24.53 3.05
CA ILE A 161 13.49 -25.46 3.25
C ILE A 161 13.35 -26.19 4.58
N LYS A 162 13.09 -25.48 5.69
CA LYS A 162 12.90 -26.07 7.03
C LYS A 162 11.73 -27.05 7.07
N LEU A 163 10.64 -26.74 6.35
CA LEU A 163 9.47 -27.64 6.25
C LEU A 163 9.80 -28.94 5.48
N ILE A 164 10.61 -28.85 4.41
CA ILE A 164 11.02 -30.01 3.61
C ILE A 164 11.97 -30.90 4.40
N ASP A 165 12.98 -30.30 5.04
CA ASP A 165 14.01 -31.04 5.77
C ASP A 165 13.52 -31.59 7.10
N GLY A 166 12.42 -31.08 7.63
CA GLY A 166 11.94 -31.42 8.98
C GLY A 166 12.94 -31.09 10.09
N SER A 167 13.91 -30.22 9.80
CA SER A 167 15.06 -29.94 10.68
C SER A 167 14.70 -29.08 11.88
N GLU A 168 13.68 -28.24 11.75
CA GLU A 168 13.28 -27.29 12.78
C GLU A 168 11.75 -27.10 12.81
N ARG A 169 11.23 -26.77 13.99
CA ARG A 169 9.84 -26.38 14.12
C ARG A 169 9.64 -24.97 13.53
N VAL A 170 8.81 -24.87 12.52
CA VAL A 170 8.44 -23.60 11.89
C VAL A 170 7.30 -22.95 12.67
N PRO A 171 7.39 -21.65 13.04
CA PRO A 171 6.27 -20.91 13.62
C PRO A 171 5.07 -20.88 12.67
N HIS A 172 3.85 -20.95 13.23
CA HIS A 172 2.64 -20.84 12.41
C HIS A 172 2.55 -19.50 11.68
N LYS A 173 2.87 -18.38 12.36
CA LYS A 173 2.88 -17.03 11.77
C LYS A 173 4.25 -16.38 11.93
N GLN A 174 4.74 -15.82 10.84
CA GLN A 174 5.94 -15.00 10.78
C GLN A 174 5.54 -13.69 10.07
N ILE A 175 5.36 -12.63 10.86
CA ILE A 175 4.96 -11.31 10.36
C ILE A 175 6.19 -10.41 10.28
N MET A 176 6.48 -9.93 9.08
CA MET A 176 7.60 -9.04 8.80
C MET A 176 7.16 -7.59 8.95
N SER A 177 8.00 -6.79 9.61
CA SER A 177 7.76 -5.36 9.70
C SER A 177 7.84 -4.70 8.31
N VAL A 178 7.00 -3.69 8.11
CA VAL A 178 7.08 -2.79 6.97
C VAL A 178 7.70 -1.46 7.40
N GLU A 179 8.28 -0.72 6.46
CA GLU A 179 8.96 0.54 6.73
C GLU A 179 8.41 1.65 5.86
N VAL A 180 8.46 2.89 6.35
CA VAL A 180 8.09 4.05 5.55
C VAL A 180 9.33 4.59 4.84
N HIS A 181 9.33 4.53 3.51
CA HIS A 181 10.29 5.24 2.69
C HIS A 181 9.76 6.63 2.36
N GLN A 182 10.36 7.65 2.97
CA GLN A 182 9.98 9.04 2.72
C GLN A 182 10.47 9.51 1.35
N GLY A 183 9.53 9.74 0.44
CA GLY A 183 9.78 10.35 -0.86
C GLY A 183 9.56 11.87 -0.85
N LYS A 184 9.20 12.39 -2.02
CA LYS A 184 8.91 13.81 -2.29
C LYS A 184 7.43 14.09 -2.58
N THR A 185 6.60 13.06 -2.56
CA THR A 185 5.16 13.18 -2.84
C THR A 185 4.31 13.48 -1.62
N THR A 186 4.93 13.57 -0.44
CA THR A 186 4.34 14.05 0.80
C THR A 186 5.32 14.94 1.55
N ASN A 187 4.81 15.81 2.44
CA ASN A 187 5.69 16.46 3.39
C ASN A 187 6.21 15.43 4.40
N PRO A 188 7.48 15.55 4.84
CA PRO A 188 8.02 14.65 5.85
C PRO A 188 7.18 14.68 7.12
N VAL A 189 6.92 13.49 7.67
CA VAL A 189 6.18 13.33 8.93
C VAL A 189 6.96 12.42 9.88
N VAL A 190 6.85 12.70 11.17
CA VAL A 190 7.28 11.77 12.20
C VAL A 190 6.04 10.94 12.55
N LEU A 191 6.11 9.63 12.39
CA LEU A 191 5.04 8.74 12.79
C LEU A 191 5.06 8.55 14.30
N ASP A 192 3.88 8.60 14.91
CA ASP A 192 3.75 8.38 16.34
C ASP A 192 3.85 6.86 16.57
N GLY A 193 5.03 6.38 16.94
CA GLY A 193 5.33 4.95 17.11
C GLY A 193 4.55 4.21 18.22
N ASN A 194 3.48 4.81 18.71
CA ASN A 194 2.59 4.29 19.76
C ASN A 194 1.15 4.20 19.22
N PHE A 195 0.87 3.13 18.51
CA PHE A 195 -0.50 2.71 18.28
C PHE A 195 -0.63 1.21 18.53
#